data_3932562f41b269449ab1beed2728fea9
#
_entry.id   3932562f41b269449ab1beed2728fea9
#
_cell.length_a   1.000
_cell.length_b   1.000
_cell.length_c   1.000
_cell.angle_alpha   90.00
_cell.angle_beta   90.00
_cell.angle_gamma   90.00
#
_symmetry.space_group_name_H-M   'P 1'
#
loop_
_entity.id
_entity.type
_entity.pdbx_description
1 polymer ?
#
loop_
_entity_poly.entity_id
_entity_poly.type
_entity_poly.pdbx_seq_one_letter_code
_entity_poly.pdbx_strand_id
1 'polypeptide(L)'
;GSEMCIRDRDVLLHHPFDSFQPVITLLREAAKDPAVLAIKQTLYRSGPDSEIVQVLAEAARNGKEVTAVIELRARFDEESNIMVANILQEAGAVVVYGIVGYKTHAKMILIVRRENQELLRYAHLGTGNYHAGNARMYTDYGLMTTQPDICEDVHRMFLSLIHI
;
A
#
# COMPACT_ATOMS: atom_id res chain seq x y z
N GLY A 1 -1.21 1.30 -24.32
CA GLY A 1 -1.48 1.47 -22.90
C GLY A 1 -0.29 1.02 -22.09
N SER A 2 0.16 1.85 -21.17
CA SER A 2 1.28 1.51 -20.30
C SER A 2 0.87 0.36 -19.37
N GLU A 3 1.44 -0.80 -19.57
CA GLU A 3 1.36 -1.89 -18.61
C GLU A 3 2.26 -1.56 -17.40
N MET A 4 1.80 -1.89 -16.19
CA MET A 4 2.65 -1.75 -15.02
C MET A 4 3.86 -2.69 -15.16
N CYS A 5 5.04 -2.22 -14.76
CA CYS A 5 6.32 -2.89 -15.03
C CYS A 5 6.47 -4.31 -14.43
N ILE A 6 5.60 -4.70 -13.50
CA ILE A 6 5.63 -6.03 -12.86
C ILE A 6 4.63 -7.03 -13.44
N ARG A 7 3.93 -6.67 -14.54
CA ARG A 7 2.91 -7.57 -15.12
C ARG A 7 3.47 -8.91 -15.55
N ASP A 8 4.63 -8.91 -16.17
CA ASP A 8 5.20 -10.07 -16.83
C ASP A 8 6.23 -10.84 -15.98
N ARG A 9 6.61 -10.28 -14.83
CA ARG A 9 7.58 -10.90 -13.93
C ARG A 9 7.52 -10.33 -12.52
N ASP A 10 7.80 -11.18 -11.54
CA ASP A 10 7.97 -10.77 -10.17
C ASP A 10 9.25 -9.95 -9.99
N VAL A 11 9.22 -9.01 -9.05
CA VAL A 11 10.37 -8.21 -8.66
C VAL A 11 10.62 -8.40 -7.17
N LEU A 12 11.79 -8.92 -6.83
CA LEU A 12 12.25 -9.05 -5.45
C LEU A 12 13.27 -7.94 -5.17
N LEU A 13 12.99 -7.15 -4.13
CA LEU A 13 13.87 -6.09 -3.64
C LEU A 13 14.48 -6.47 -2.30
N HIS A 14 15.78 -6.22 -2.16
CA HIS A 14 16.53 -6.44 -0.92
C HIS A 14 17.06 -5.10 -0.40
N HIS A 15 16.41 -4.56 0.61
CA HIS A 15 16.84 -3.33 1.25
C HIS A 15 17.92 -3.63 2.32
N PRO A 16 18.88 -2.74 2.58
CA PRO A 16 19.04 -1.39 2.02
C PRO A 16 19.79 -1.37 0.66
N PHE A 17 20.18 -2.52 0.12
CA PHE A 17 21.00 -2.64 -1.10
C PHE A 17 20.24 -2.22 -2.35
N ASP A 18 18.96 -2.58 -2.45
CA ASP A 18 18.05 -2.08 -3.46
C ASP A 18 17.29 -0.86 -2.94
N SER A 19 17.01 0.08 -3.82
CA SER A 19 16.23 1.27 -3.50
C SER A 19 14.77 0.92 -3.14
N PHE A 20 14.18 1.72 -2.26
CA PHE A 20 12.74 1.69 -1.98
C PHE A 20 11.91 2.41 -3.06
N GLN A 21 12.57 3.16 -3.95
CA GLN A 21 11.92 3.95 -4.98
C GLN A 21 10.95 3.16 -5.89
N PRO A 22 11.22 1.90 -6.27
CA PRO A 22 10.27 1.12 -7.08
C PRO A 22 8.88 0.97 -6.45
N VAL A 23 8.78 0.88 -5.12
CA VAL A 23 7.49 0.81 -4.41
C VAL A 23 6.73 2.13 -4.56
N ILE A 24 7.43 3.25 -4.38
CA ILE A 24 6.84 4.60 -4.55
C ILE A 24 6.41 4.81 -5.99
N THR A 25 7.24 4.40 -6.95
CA THR A 25 6.93 4.50 -8.39
C THR A 25 5.69 3.70 -8.75
N LEU A 26 5.56 2.47 -8.24
CA LEU A 26 4.38 1.64 -8.44
C LEU A 26 3.10 2.35 -7.97
N LEU A 27 3.14 2.95 -6.79
CA LEU A 27 2.00 3.70 -6.24
C LEU A 27 1.70 4.97 -7.04
N ARG A 28 2.72 5.70 -7.47
CA ARG A 28 2.55 6.91 -8.30
C ARG A 28 1.92 6.59 -9.65
N GLU A 29 2.37 5.53 -10.30
CA GLU A 29 1.77 5.04 -11.55
C GLU A 29 0.32 4.65 -11.32
N ALA A 30 0.04 3.88 -10.27
CA ALA A 30 -1.32 3.48 -9.91
C ALA A 30 -2.24 4.69 -9.63
N ALA A 31 -1.74 5.72 -8.95
CA ALA A 31 -2.53 6.92 -8.64
C ALA A 31 -2.97 7.69 -9.89
N LYS A 32 -2.19 7.64 -10.97
CA LYS A 32 -2.42 8.37 -12.22
C LYS A 32 -3.06 7.53 -13.33
N ASP A 33 -2.93 6.22 -13.26
CA ASP A 33 -3.43 5.32 -14.29
C ASP A 33 -4.96 5.25 -14.28
N PRO A 34 -5.66 5.68 -15.35
CA PRO A 34 -7.12 5.67 -15.38
C PRO A 34 -7.71 4.25 -15.33
N ALA A 35 -6.94 3.22 -15.64
CA ALA A 35 -7.38 1.83 -15.57
C ALA A 35 -7.29 1.24 -14.14
N VAL A 36 -6.58 1.89 -13.23
CA VAL A 36 -6.55 1.50 -11.82
C VAL A 36 -7.84 1.93 -11.14
N LEU A 37 -8.51 0.98 -10.49
CA LEU A 37 -9.81 1.17 -9.84
C LEU A 37 -9.67 1.34 -8.33
N ALA A 38 -8.78 0.57 -7.71
CA ALA A 38 -8.63 0.51 -6.27
C ALA A 38 -7.18 0.32 -5.84
N ILE A 39 -6.86 0.89 -4.69
CA ILE A 39 -5.58 0.68 -3.99
C ILE A 39 -5.89 0.43 -2.53
N LYS A 40 -5.40 -0.68 -1.98
CA LYS A 40 -5.48 -1.01 -0.56
C LYS A 40 -4.08 -1.14 0.00
N GLN A 41 -3.82 -0.54 1.14
CA GLN A 41 -2.49 -0.55 1.75
C GLN A 41 -2.57 -0.55 3.27
N THR A 42 -1.67 -1.31 3.89
CA THR A 42 -1.40 -1.21 5.32
C THR A 42 -0.38 -0.09 5.56
N LEU A 43 -0.59 0.70 6.60
CA LEU A 43 0.31 1.77 7.02
C LEU A 43 0.69 1.58 8.49
N TYR A 44 1.98 1.60 8.74
CA TYR A 44 2.56 1.53 10.07
C TYR A 44 3.77 2.46 10.16
N ARG A 45 3.72 3.43 11.06
CA ARG A 45 4.79 4.44 11.24
C ARG A 45 5.09 5.27 9.99
N SER A 46 4.11 5.46 9.14
CA SER A 46 4.21 6.44 8.04
C SER A 46 3.77 7.79 8.56
N GLY A 47 4.65 8.78 8.52
CA GLY A 47 4.33 10.14 8.94
C GLY A 47 3.45 10.90 7.95
N PRO A 48 2.84 12.03 8.35
CA PRO A 48 2.00 12.85 7.47
C PRO A 48 2.77 13.43 6.27
N ASP A 49 4.08 13.63 6.40
CA ASP A 49 4.96 14.11 5.32
C ASP A 49 5.47 12.97 4.42
N SER A 50 5.06 11.73 4.68
CA SER A 50 5.44 10.58 3.88
C SER A 50 4.95 10.72 2.45
N GLU A 51 5.84 10.49 1.49
CA GLU A 51 5.49 10.47 0.07
C GLU A 51 4.40 9.44 -0.26
N ILE A 52 4.41 8.30 0.42
CA ILE A 52 3.39 7.25 0.27
C ILE A 52 2.01 7.79 0.66
N VAL A 53 1.90 8.49 1.80
CA VAL A 53 0.64 9.09 2.25
C VAL A 53 0.13 10.11 1.22
N GLN A 54 1.02 10.95 0.70
CA GLN A 54 0.67 11.95 -0.31
C GLN A 54 0.19 11.31 -1.62
N VAL A 55 0.83 10.24 -2.06
CA VAL A 55 0.44 9.50 -3.27
C VAL A 55 -0.90 8.80 -3.09
N LEU A 56 -1.16 8.20 -1.93
CA LEU A 56 -2.47 7.60 -1.63
C LEU A 56 -3.59 8.65 -1.60
N ALA A 57 -3.32 9.82 -1.02
CA ALA A 57 -4.25 10.94 -1.03
C ALA A 57 -4.51 11.43 -2.47
N GLU A 58 -3.48 11.55 -3.30
CA GLU A 58 -3.62 11.89 -4.73
C GLU A 58 -4.49 10.86 -5.47
N ALA A 59 -4.25 9.57 -5.23
CA ALA A 59 -5.05 8.51 -5.84
C ALA A 59 -6.53 8.63 -5.47
N ALA A 60 -6.84 8.91 -4.21
CA ALA A 60 -8.22 9.11 -3.75
C ALA A 60 -8.86 10.33 -4.42
N ARG A 61 -8.14 11.46 -4.51
CA ARG A 61 -8.62 12.66 -5.23
C ARG A 61 -8.84 12.41 -6.71
N ASN A 62 -8.07 11.51 -7.31
CA ASN A 62 -8.22 11.08 -8.71
C ASN A 62 -9.37 10.08 -8.91
N GLY A 63 -10.18 9.82 -7.89
CA GLY A 63 -11.37 8.97 -7.97
C GLY A 63 -11.10 7.47 -7.81
N LYS A 64 -9.90 7.07 -7.39
CA LYS A 64 -9.61 5.68 -7.05
C LYS A 64 -10.27 5.32 -5.71
N GLU A 65 -10.72 4.09 -5.58
CA GLU A 65 -11.14 3.54 -4.29
C GLU A 65 -9.89 3.22 -3.46
N VAL A 66 -9.54 4.11 -2.54
CA VAL A 66 -8.37 3.94 -1.67
C VAL A 66 -8.82 3.51 -0.30
N THR A 67 -8.26 2.41 0.20
CA THR A 67 -8.45 1.92 1.57
C THR A 67 -7.10 1.81 2.25
N ALA A 68 -6.94 2.53 3.36
CA ALA A 68 -5.75 2.46 4.20
C ALA A 68 -6.08 1.79 5.53
N VAL A 69 -5.35 0.74 5.86
CA VAL A 69 -5.42 0.09 7.18
C VAL A 69 -4.30 0.67 8.03
N ILE A 70 -4.66 1.44 9.06
CA ILE A 70 -3.71 2.16 9.91
C ILE A 70 -3.67 1.53 11.29
N GLU A 71 -2.46 1.25 11.79
CA GLU A 71 -2.23 0.84 13.16
C GLU A 71 -2.09 2.08 14.05
N LEU A 72 -3.13 2.43 14.81
CA LEU A 72 -3.11 3.59 15.70
C LEU A 72 -2.20 3.43 16.92
N ARG A 73 -2.04 2.21 17.40
CA ARG A 73 -1.28 1.91 18.64
C ARG A 73 0.22 1.68 18.38
N ALA A 74 0.80 2.47 17.48
CA ALA A 74 2.25 2.51 17.36
C ALA A 74 2.81 3.38 18.48
N ARG A 75 3.53 2.77 19.41
CA ARG A 75 4.14 3.45 20.56
C ARG A 75 4.90 4.70 20.12
N PHE A 76 4.54 5.87 20.66
CA PHE A 76 5.07 7.20 20.34
C PHE A 76 4.61 7.81 19.00
N ASP A 77 3.75 7.16 18.22
CA ASP A 77 3.33 7.63 16.89
C ASP A 77 1.80 7.83 16.77
N GLU A 78 1.05 7.76 17.87
CA GLU A 78 -0.42 7.84 17.84
C GLU A 78 -0.91 9.15 17.22
N GLU A 79 -0.32 10.28 17.60
CA GLU A 79 -0.69 11.60 17.08
C GLU A 79 -0.41 11.71 15.59
N SER A 80 0.76 11.25 15.15
CA SER A 80 1.15 11.19 13.75
C SER A 80 0.20 10.32 12.93
N ASN A 81 -0.20 9.17 13.45
CA ASN A 81 -1.14 8.25 12.80
C ASN A 81 -2.55 8.85 12.67
N ILE A 82 -3.00 9.63 13.65
CA ILE A 82 -4.27 10.36 13.56
C ILE A 82 -4.20 11.42 12.46
N MET A 83 -3.09 12.15 12.34
CA MET A 83 -2.89 13.12 11.27
C MET A 83 -2.92 12.45 9.89
N VAL A 84 -2.25 11.31 9.72
CA VAL A 84 -2.29 10.52 8.48
C VAL A 84 -3.71 10.10 8.14
N ALA A 85 -4.46 9.59 9.12
CA ALA A 85 -5.86 9.21 8.92
C ALA A 85 -6.71 10.38 8.44
N ASN A 86 -6.55 11.56 9.03
CA ASN A 86 -7.28 12.77 8.64
C ASN A 86 -6.95 13.19 7.20
N ILE A 87 -5.67 13.21 6.82
CA ILE A 87 -5.23 13.56 5.46
C ILE A 87 -5.89 12.63 4.44
N LEU A 88 -5.89 11.33 4.70
CA LEU A 88 -6.46 10.34 3.78
C LEU A 88 -7.99 10.44 3.71
N GLN A 89 -8.67 10.61 4.83
CA GLN A 89 -10.13 10.77 4.88
C GLN A 89 -10.58 12.05 4.16
N GLU A 90 -9.90 13.16 4.35
CA GLU A 90 -10.18 14.42 3.65
C GLU A 90 -9.98 14.30 2.13
N ALA A 91 -9.06 13.44 1.69
CA ALA A 91 -8.85 13.15 0.28
C ALA A 91 -9.91 12.22 -0.32
N GLY A 92 -10.76 11.60 0.50
CA GLY A 92 -11.80 10.67 0.08
C GLY A 92 -11.46 9.19 0.25
N ALA A 93 -10.34 8.87 0.89
CA ALA A 93 -9.98 7.48 1.19
C ALA A 93 -10.80 6.93 2.37
N VAL A 94 -11.00 5.62 2.37
CA VAL A 94 -11.53 4.87 3.51
C VAL A 94 -10.36 4.52 4.42
N VAL A 95 -10.46 4.90 5.68
CA VAL A 95 -9.46 4.54 6.70
C VAL A 95 -10.06 3.51 7.64
N VAL A 96 -9.36 2.39 7.78
CA VAL A 96 -9.71 1.30 8.70
C VAL A 96 -8.63 1.22 9.77
N TYR A 97 -9.05 1.21 11.02
CA TYR A 97 -8.16 0.97 12.14
C TYR A 97 -8.13 -0.52 12.45
N GLY A 98 -6.95 -1.04 12.78
CA GLY A 98 -6.78 -2.47 13.02
C GLY A 98 -7.68 -3.03 14.13
N ILE A 99 -7.64 -4.34 14.32
CA ILE A 99 -8.49 -5.07 15.27
C ILE A 99 -8.11 -4.71 16.70
N VAL A 100 -9.09 -4.38 17.53
CA VAL A 100 -8.88 -4.07 18.94
C VAL A 100 -8.22 -5.26 19.66
N GLY A 101 -7.08 -4.99 20.31
CA GLY A 101 -6.31 -6.02 21.02
C GLY A 101 -5.25 -6.75 20.19
N TYR A 102 -5.22 -6.53 18.88
CA TYR A 102 -4.22 -7.09 17.98
C TYR A 102 -3.48 -6.00 17.22
N LYS A 103 -2.23 -6.28 16.85
CA LYS A 103 -1.45 -5.40 15.98
C LYS A 103 -1.47 -5.92 14.55
N THR A 104 -1.85 -5.07 13.61
CA THR A 104 -1.73 -5.36 12.19
C THR A 104 -0.29 -5.12 11.75
N HIS A 105 0.51 -6.17 11.72
CA HIS A 105 1.94 -6.08 11.39
C HIS A 105 2.26 -6.40 9.91
N ALA A 106 1.29 -6.82 9.15
CA ALA A 106 1.45 -7.11 7.73
C ALA A 106 1.77 -5.84 6.93
N LYS A 107 2.70 -5.95 5.99
CA LYS A 107 3.07 -4.88 5.05
C LYS A 107 2.64 -5.32 3.66
N MET A 108 1.49 -4.80 3.22
CA MET A 108 0.85 -5.21 1.99
C MET A 108 0.31 -4.01 1.23
N ILE A 109 0.42 -4.07 -0.09
CA ILE A 109 -0.29 -3.21 -1.04
C ILE A 109 -1.04 -4.11 -2.01
N LEU A 110 -2.26 -3.77 -2.33
CA LEU A 110 -3.04 -4.39 -3.38
C LEU A 110 -3.56 -3.31 -4.33
N ILE A 111 -3.26 -3.46 -5.61
CA ILE A 111 -3.73 -2.58 -6.67
C ILE A 111 -4.63 -3.40 -7.59
N VAL A 112 -5.83 -2.91 -7.86
CA VAL A 112 -6.77 -3.51 -8.80
C VAL A 112 -6.84 -2.66 -10.05
N ARG A 113 -6.52 -3.24 -11.19
CA ARG A 113 -6.49 -2.59 -12.49
C ARG A 113 -7.38 -3.32 -13.48
N ARG A 114 -8.10 -2.57 -14.32
CA ARG A 114 -8.86 -3.14 -15.42
C ARG A 114 -7.97 -3.26 -16.65
N GLU A 115 -7.80 -4.48 -17.14
CA GLU A 115 -7.03 -4.77 -18.34
C GLU A 115 -7.83 -5.70 -19.25
N ASN A 116 -8.04 -5.32 -20.51
CA ASN A 116 -8.76 -6.14 -21.50
C ASN A 116 -10.12 -6.69 -20.98
N GLN A 117 -10.89 -5.85 -20.30
CA GLN A 117 -12.18 -6.17 -19.67
C GLN A 117 -12.11 -7.14 -18.48
N GLU A 118 -10.91 -7.49 -18.04
CA GLU A 118 -10.67 -8.30 -16.84
C GLU A 118 -10.09 -7.43 -15.71
N LEU A 119 -10.28 -7.89 -14.49
CA LEU A 119 -9.64 -7.28 -13.32
C LEU A 119 -8.34 -8.03 -13.01
N LEU A 120 -7.24 -7.30 -13.05
CA LEU A 120 -5.94 -7.80 -12.64
C LEU A 120 -5.52 -7.18 -11.31
N ARG A 121 -4.86 -7.96 -10.49
CA ARG A 121 -4.35 -7.54 -9.20
C ARG A 121 -2.82 -7.51 -9.23
N TYR A 122 -2.28 -6.47 -8.64
CA TYR A 122 -0.86 -6.26 -8.40
C TYR A 122 -0.66 -6.20 -6.90
N ALA A 123 0.25 -7.00 -6.37
CA ALA A 123 0.52 -7.02 -4.93
C ALA A 123 1.98 -6.66 -4.62
N HIS A 124 2.17 -5.98 -3.51
CA HIS A 124 3.46 -5.86 -2.85
C HIS A 124 3.35 -6.44 -1.46
N LEU A 125 4.31 -7.28 -1.10
CA LEU A 125 4.49 -7.84 0.24
C LEU A 125 5.85 -7.44 0.76
N GLY A 126 5.93 -6.95 1.98
CA GLY A 126 7.18 -6.53 2.57
C GLY A 126 7.39 -7.08 3.98
N THR A 127 8.66 -7.26 4.36
CA THR A 127 9.05 -7.54 5.74
C THR A 127 9.22 -6.26 6.55
N GLY A 128 9.53 -5.13 5.89
CA GLY A 128 9.76 -3.82 6.48
C GLY A 128 8.59 -2.85 6.30
N ASN A 129 8.52 -1.87 7.19
CA ASN A 129 7.49 -0.83 7.12
C ASN A 129 7.65 0.04 5.85
N TYR A 130 6.54 0.58 5.37
CA TYR A 130 6.53 1.51 4.23
C TYR A 130 7.06 2.89 4.62
N HIS A 131 8.37 2.94 4.83
CA HIS A 131 9.09 4.14 5.23
C HIS A 131 10.46 4.17 4.54
N ALA A 132 10.66 5.12 3.64
CA ALA A 132 11.89 5.21 2.83
C ALA A 132 13.16 5.35 3.69
N GLY A 133 13.08 6.04 4.82
CA GLY A 133 14.20 6.16 5.77
C GLY A 133 14.56 4.82 6.41
N ASN A 134 13.56 4.04 6.82
CA ASN A 134 13.79 2.71 7.42
C ASN A 134 14.38 1.73 6.40
N ALA A 135 13.97 1.80 5.14
CA ALA A 135 14.51 0.97 4.07
C ALA A 135 16.01 1.19 3.82
N ARG A 136 16.57 2.32 4.26
CA ARG A 136 18.01 2.59 4.19
C ARG A 136 18.81 2.05 5.36
N MET A 137 18.15 1.73 6.47
CA MET A 137 18.82 1.35 7.72
C MET A 137 18.62 -0.11 8.12
N TYR A 138 17.54 -0.72 7.67
CA TYR A 138 17.18 -2.09 8.04
C TYR A 138 17.28 -3.02 6.85
N THR A 139 17.63 -4.28 7.13
CA THR A 139 17.60 -5.33 6.11
C THR A 139 16.19 -5.88 6.01
N ASP A 140 15.56 -5.63 4.86
CA ASP A 140 14.19 -6.06 4.56
C ASP A 140 14.08 -6.55 3.11
N TYR A 141 13.04 -7.35 2.87
CA TYR A 141 12.69 -7.82 1.54
C TYR A 141 11.32 -7.28 1.13
N GLY A 142 11.16 -7.00 -0.15
CA GLY A 142 9.90 -6.62 -0.76
C GLY A 142 9.67 -7.42 -2.05
N LEU A 143 8.50 -8.02 -2.18
CA LEU A 143 8.08 -8.75 -3.37
C LEU A 143 6.96 -7.99 -4.07
N MET A 144 7.16 -7.68 -5.35
CA MET A 144 6.11 -7.18 -6.24
C MET A 144 5.70 -8.32 -7.18
N THR A 145 4.42 -8.63 -7.23
CA THR A 145 3.93 -9.79 -7.99
C THR A 145 2.53 -9.58 -8.56
N THR A 146 2.24 -10.25 -9.65
CA THR A 146 0.89 -10.42 -10.21
C THR A 146 0.41 -11.87 -10.13
N GLN A 147 1.14 -12.73 -9.42
CA GLN A 147 0.76 -14.14 -9.25
C GLN A 147 -0.64 -14.25 -8.67
N PRO A 148 -1.60 -14.90 -9.36
CA PRO A 148 -3.01 -14.90 -8.98
C PRO A 148 -3.25 -15.42 -7.57
N ASP A 149 -2.59 -16.49 -7.17
CA ASP A 149 -2.77 -17.11 -5.84
C ASP A 149 -2.31 -16.18 -4.72
N ILE A 150 -1.15 -15.53 -4.90
CA ILE A 150 -0.63 -14.57 -3.92
C ILE A 150 -1.54 -13.34 -3.83
N CYS A 151 -1.96 -12.81 -4.97
CA CYS A 151 -2.86 -11.65 -5.01
C CYS A 151 -4.23 -11.97 -4.40
N GLU A 152 -4.74 -13.17 -4.60
CA GLU A 152 -5.99 -13.62 -3.97
C GLU A 152 -5.85 -13.70 -2.44
N ASP A 153 -4.76 -14.23 -1.94
CA ASP A 153 -4.50 -14.28 -0.49
C ASP A 153 -4.38 -12.88 0.11
N VAL A 154 -3.69 -11.96 -0.55
CA VAL A 154 -3.60 -10.55 -0.13
C VAL A 154 -4.99 -9.91 -0.12
N HIS A 155 -5.80 -10.14 -1.15
CA HIS A 155 -7.18 -9.67 -1.22
C HIS A 155 -8.02 -10.18 -0.03
N ARG A 156 -7.95 -11.46 0.28
CA ARG A 156 -8.67 -12.08 1.41
C ARG A 156 -8.20 -11.51 2.75
N MET A 157 -6.91 -11.25 2.91
CA MET A 157 -6.38 -10.62 4.12
C MET A 157 -6.96 -9.20 4.30
N PHE A 158 -7.02 -8.39 3.25
CA PHE A 158 -7.66 -7.08 3.32
C PHE A 158 -9.16 -7.16 3.64
N LEU A 159 -9.89 -8.10 3.04
CA LEU A 159 -11.31 -8.32 3.39
C LEU A 159 -11.48 -8.66 4.87
N SER A 160 -10.63 -9.52 5.40
CA SER A 160 -10.61 -9.86 6.82
C SER A 160 -10.36 -8.63 7.71
N LEU A 161 -9.42 -7.77 7.35
CA LEU A 161 -9.10 -6.55 8.12
C LEU A 161 -10.20 -5.48 8.03
N ILE A 162 -10.90 -5.38 6.91
CA ILE A 162 -11.90 -4.35 6.65
C ILE A 162 -13.26 -4.72 7.24
N HIS A 163 -13.63 -6.00 7.27
CA HIS A 163 -14.98 -6.48 7.65
C HIS A 163 -15.07 -7.10 9.04
N ILE A 164 -14.09 -6.94 9.88
CA ILE A 164 -14.13 -7.42 11.28
C ILE A 164 -14.83 -6.42 12.19
#